data_308ba96062ccb3aad38fdf850bacc147
#
_entry.id   308ba96062ccb3aad38fdf850bacc147
#
_cell.length_a   1.000
_cell.length_b   1.000
_cell.length_c   1.000
_cell.angle_alpha   90.00
_cell.angle_beta   90.00
_cell.angle_gamma   90.00
#
_symmetry.space_group_name_H-M   'P 1'
#
loop_
_entity.id
_entity.type
_entity.pdbx_description
1 polymer ?
#
loop_
_entity_poly.entity_id
_entity_poly.type
_entity_poly.pdbx_seq_one_letter_code
_entity_poly.pdbx_strand_id
1 'polypeptide(L)'
;MAAKGGDKLPENVDAVTSASVVPEKFRQTDYSPKGFSAAPDKKRVLFVLDDPRHESVTYDLCVTAMKFFESKGFEVALRDLIAMGFNPLITTREAFYNAKDGFGPTPPDVKVEQDFVKKADHIIFVQPNWQDSDPMFTKGYKLRVFTKGFSYDDGPKGRVGLLPGKTFYTIMNAGWLGQGQGQSGDSLAKNPQEWETWMFAFRVVDDDAAVGKDMRNLGRFCNDRTPANLDPAYGEKIEALRSVLRSRLARDFADYLK
;
A
#
# COMPACT_ATOMS: atom_id res chain seq x y z
N MET A 1 15.38 4.56 -19.59
CA MET A 1 14.47 5.59 -20.15
C MET A 1 13.57 5.99 -19.00
N ALA A 2 13.71 7.20 -18.48
CA ALA A 2 12.79 7.71 -17.47
C ALA A 2 11.42 7.90 -18.15
N ALA A 3 10.37 7.33 -17.57
CA ALA A 3 9.01 7.64 -17.96
C ALA A 3 8.81 9.15 -17.74
N LYS A 4 8.67 9.89 -18.82
CA LYS A 4 8.28 11.30 -18.76
C LYS A 4 6.90 11.37 -18.13
N GLY A 5 6.76 12.27 -17.22
CA GLY A 5 5.61 12.52 -16.36
C GLY A 5 4.26 12.34 -17.04
N GLY A 6 3.34 11.89 -16.22
CA GLY A 6 2.00 11.45 -16.45
C GLY A 6 1.36 11.88 -17.76
N ASP A 7 1.06 10.89 -18.60
CA ASP A 7 0.12 11.11 -19.69
C ASP A 7 -1.17 11.63 -19.05
N LYS A 8 -1.62 12.81 -19.51
CA LYS A 8 -2.91 13.34 -19.10
C LYS A 8 -3.97 12.30 -19.43
N LEU A 9 -4.82 12.00 -18.48
CA LEU A 9 -5.99 11.16 -18.76
C LEU A 9 -6.73 11.74 -19.97
N PRO A 10 -7.26 10.90 -20.87
CA PRO A 10 -8.11 11.36 -21.97
C PRO A 10 -9.22 12.26 -21.44
N GLU A 11 -9.54 13.35 -22.15
CA GLU A 11 -10.54 14.35 -21.72
C GLU A 11 -11.93 13.78 -21.43
N ASN A 12 -12.22 12.56 -21.88
CA ASN A 12 -13.49 11.86 -21.68
C ASN A 12 -13.42 10.70 -20.68
N VAL A 13 -12.34 10.57 -19.89
CA VAL A 13 -12.21 9.48 -18.89
C VAL A 13 -13.32 9.53 -17.85
N ASP A 14 -13.79 10.70 -17.49
CA ASP A 14 -14.94 10.84 -16.60
C ASP A 14 -16.25 10.31 -17.23
N ALA A 15 -16.34 10.28 -18.56
CA ALA A 15 -17.48 9.73 -19.30
C ALA A 15 -17.35 8.22 -19.56
N VAL A 16 -16.14 7.68 -19.57
CA VAL A 16 -15.85 6.26 -19.84
C VAL A 16 -15.65 5.48 -18.53
N THR A 17 -16.47 5.74 -17.54
CA THR A 17 -16.79 4.74 -16.49
C THR A 17 -15.61 4.03 -15.81
N SER A 18 -14.51 4.68 -15.59
CA SER A 18 -13.59 4.08 -14.65
C SER A 18 -14.06 4.39 -13.23
N ALA A 19 -14.86 3.52 -12.65
CA ALA A 19 -15.21 3.58 -11.22
C ALA A 19 -13.98 3.71 -10.30
N SER A 20 -12.78 3.61 -10.86
CA SER A 20 -11.52 3.77 -10.13
C SER A 20 -10.99 5.21 -10.09
N VAL A 21 -11.58 6.15 -10.83
CA VAL A 21 -11.17 7.57 -10.85
C VAL A 21 -12.14 8.42 -10.03
N VAL A 22 -11.60 9.22 -9.13
CA VAL A 22 -12.40 10.18 -8.34
C VAL A 22 -12.68 11.42 -9.18
N PRO A 23 -13.95 11.82 -9.39
CA PRO A 23 -14.27 13.05 -10.11
C PRO A 23 -13.57 14.26 -9.48
N GLU A 24 -13.08 15.20 -10.29
CA GLU A 24 -12.21 16.30 -9.88
C GLU A 24 -12.70 17.07 -8.65
N LYS A 25 -13.98 17.42 -8.61
CA LYS A 25 -14.60 18.15 -7.49
C LYS A 25 -14.57 17.42 -6.13
N PHE A 26 -14.24 16.14 -6.12
CA PHE A 26 -14.16 15.33 -4.89
C PHE A 26 -12.75 14.85 -4.56
N ARG A 27 -11.75 15.18 -5.41
CA ARG A 27 -10.35 14.80 -5.20
C ARG A 27 -9.75 15.49 -3.99
N GLN A 28 -8.84 14.81 -3.33
CA GLN A 28 -8.05 15.34 -2.22
C GLN A 28 -6.68 15.84 -2.73
N THR A 29 -6.69 16.90 -3.56
CA THR A 29 -5.50 17.39 -4.28
C THR A 29 -4.52 18.19 -3.43
N ASP A 30 -4.96 18.75 -2.31
CA ASP A 30 -4.18 19.75 -1.54
C ASP A 30 -3.31 19.11 -0.45
N TYR A 31 -3.08 17.79 -0.52
CA TYR A 31 -2.34 17.09 0.49
C TYR A 31 -0.96 16.64 -0.01
N SER A 32 0.07 17.01 0.76
CA SER A 32 1.43 16.50 0.59
C SER A 32 2.01 16.14 1.97
N PRO A 33 2.45 14.90 2.19
CA PRO A 33 3.03 14.51 3.48
C PRO A 33 4.37 15.22 3.71
N LYS A 34 4.61 15.61 4.97
CA LYS A 34 5.84 16.33 5.35
C LYS A 34 7.09 15.45 5.40
N GLY A 35 6.92 14.13 5.38
CA GLY A 35 8.01 13.19 5.58
C GLY A 35 8.42 13.03 7.05
N PHE A 36 9.51 12.32 7.29
CA PHE A 36 10.04 12.11 8.62
C PHE A 36 11.03 13.22 9.00
N SER A 37 10.80 13.85 10.14
CA SER A 37 11.73 14.80 10.73
C SER A 37 12.91 14.10 11.42
N ALA A 38 13.86 14.89 11.92
CA ALA A 38 14.96 14.38 12.75
C ALA A 38 14.54 14.10 14.21
N ALA A 39 13.30 14.43 14.61
CA ALA A 39 12.82 14.25 15.97
C ALA A 39 12.76 12.75 16.36
N PRO A 40 13.43 12.32 17.44
CA PRO A 40 13.51 10.90 17.79
C PRO A 40 12.21 10.30 18.34
N ASP A 41 11.36 11.11 18.95
CA ASP A 41 10.24 10.64 19.78
C ASP A 41 8.89 10.59 19.05
N LYS A 42 8.90 10.83 17.76
CA LYS A 42 7.68 10.79 16.93
C LYS A 42 7.42 9.38 16.41
N LYS A 43 6.21 8.87 16.63
CA LYS A 43 5.74 7.67 15.94
C LYS A 43 5.60 7.93 14.44
N ARG A 44 6.00 6.98 13.61
CA ARG A 44 6.18 7.16 12.17
C ARG A 44 5.45 6.12 11.34
N VAL A 45 4.74 6.58 10.34
CA VAL A 45 4.04 5.72 9.38
C VAL A 45 4.62 5.93 7.98
N LEU A 46 5.13 4.87 7.41
CA LEU A 46 5.58 4.83 6.02
C LEU A 46 4.46 4.29 5.14
N PHE A 47 4.02 5.09 4.19
CA PHE A 47 3.12 4.66 3.12
C PHE A 47 3.94 4.33 1.87
N VAL A 48 3.66 3.17 1.29
CA VAL A 48 4.24 2.69 0.03
C VAL A 48 3.11 2.54 -0.96
N LEU A 49 3.02 3.46 -1.92
CA LEU A 49 1.93 3.55 -2.88
C LEU A 49 2.33 2.96 -4.24
N ASP A 50 1.46 2.12 -4.77
CA ASP A 50 1.57 1.54 -6.12
C ASP A 50 0.28 1.79 -6.90
N ASP A 51 0.08 3.01 -7.39
CA ASP A 51 -0.93 3.34 -8.40
C ASP A 51 -0.39 4.48 -9.29
N PRO A 52 -0.40 4.33 -10.63
CA PRO A 52 0.11 5.36 -11.53
C PRO A 52 -0.76 6.64 -11.56
N ARG A 53 -1.93 6.62 -10.95
CA ARG A 53 -2.95 7.66 -11.09
C ARG A 53 -3.24 8.33 -9.76
N HIS A 54 -2.88 9.59 -9.62
CA HIS A 54 -3.23 10.39 -8.44
C HIS A 54 -4.73 10.75 -8.37
N GLU A 55 -5.45 10.54 -9.46
CA GLU A 55 -6.91 10.68 -9.52
C GLU A 55 -7.66 9.44 -9.06
N SER A 56 -6.96 8.33 -8.78
CA SER A 56 -7.60 7.07 -8.46
C SER A 56 -8.21 7.04 -7.06
N VAL A 57 -9.18 6.15 -6.87
CA VAL A 57 -9.70 5.83 -5.53
C VAL A 57 -8.61 5.24 -4.64
N THR A 58 -7.66 4.50 -5.20
CA THR A 58 -6.49 4.00 -4.45
C THR A 58 -5.68 5.15 -3.84
N TYR A 59 -5.38 6.17 -4.64
CA TYR A 59 -4.70 7.37 -4.16
C TYR A 59 -5.52 8.13 -3.11
N ASP A 60 -6.83 8.27 -3.33
CA ASP A 60 -7.74 8.92 -2.38
C ASP A 60 -7.77 8.20 -1.02
N LEU A 61 -7.78 6.88 -1.03
CA LEU A 61 -7.66 6.07 0.19
C LEU A 61 -6.31 6.24 0.86
N CYS A 62 -5.22 6.35 0.08
CA CYS A 62 -3.89 6.65 0.61
C CYS A 62 -3.87 8.00 1.34
N VAL A 63 -4.36 9.06 0.70
CA VAL A 63 -4.45 10.41 1.31
C VAL A 63 -5.33 10.39 2.56
N THR A 64 -6.46 9.70 2.52
CA THR A 64 -7.36 9.56 3.67
C THR A 64 -6.66 8.90 4.86
N ALA A 65 -5.89 7.84 4.60
CA ALA A 65 -5.14 7.14 5.65
C ALA A 65 -3.99 8.00 6.20
N MET A 66 -3.24 8.69 5.33
CA MET A 66 -2.18 9.59 5.75
C MET A 66 -2.69 10.71 6.67
N LYS A 67 -3.77 11.40 6.27
CA LYS A 67 -4.44 12.42 7.09
C LYS A 67 -4.94 11.86 8.43
N PHE A 68 -5.45 10.62 8.43
CA PHE A 68 -5.86 9.96 9.67
C PHE A 68 -4.69 9.83 10.65
N PHE A 69 -3.54 9.30 10.23
CA PHE A 69 -2.38 9.15 11.12
C PHE A 69 -1.79 10.49 11.55
N GLU A 70 -1.72 11.48 10.67
CA GLU A 70 -1.29 12.84 11.05
C GLU A 70 -2.22 13.45 12.10
N SER A 71 -3.54 13.24 12.00
CA SER A 71 -4.51 13.70 13.01
C SER A 71 -4.32 13.04 14.37
N LYS A 72 -3.60 11.91 14.42
CA LYS A 72 -3.22 11.20 15.64
C LYS A 72 -1.79 11.53 16.11
N GLY A 73 -1.14 12.50 15.48
CA GLY A 73 0.18 12.99 15.88
C GLY A 73 1.36 12.20 15.30
N PHE A 74 1.12 11.28 14.37
CA PHE A 74 2.19 10.56 13.70
C PHE A 74 2.88 11.42 12.64
N GLU A 75 4.17 11.21 12.44
CA GLU A 75 4.85 11.64 11.23
C GLU A 75 4.55 10.66 10.10
N VAL A 76 4.26 11.20 8.93
CA VAL A 76 3.88 10.41 7.75
C VAL A 76 4.85 10.68 6.62
N ALA A 77 5.35 9.62 6.01
CA ALA A 77 6.13 9.67 4.77
C ALA A 77 5.45 8.83 3.68
N LEU A 78 5.48 9.32 2.45
CA LEU A 78 4.97 8.64 1.27
C LEU A 78 6.13 8.23 0.36
N ARG A 79 6.14 6.98 -0.06
CA ARG A 79 6.95 6.45 -1.16
C ARG A 79 6.01 6.09 -2.30
N ASP A 80 5.80 7.03 -3.19
CA ASP A 80 5.01 6.84 -4.41
C ASP A 80 5.90 6.19 -5.46
N LEU A 81 5.81 4.87 -5.57
CA LEU A 81 6.79 4.05 -6.30
C LEU A 81 6.87 4.42 -7.78
N ILE A 82 5.76 4.77 -8.39
CA ILE A 82 5.70 5.08 -9.82
C ILE A 82 6.14 6.52 -10.06
N ALA A 83 5.62 7.48 -9.30
CA ALA A 83 5.99 8.88 -9.44
C ALA A 83 7.49 9.14 -9.17
N MET A 84 8.10 8.41 -8.24
CA MET A 84 9.53 8.51 -7.96
C MET A 84 10.43 7.70 -8.91
N GLY A 85 9.85 6.93 -9.84
CA GLY A 85 10.59 6.10 -10.79
C GLY A 85 11.32 4.93 -10.13
N PHE A 86 10.75 4.34 -9.07
CA PHE A 86 11.32 3.16 -8.43
C PHE A 86 11.47 2.03 -9.45
N ASN A 87 12.64 1.41 -9.51
CA ASN A 87 12.84 0.24 -10.36
C ASN A 87 12.36 -1.02 -9.63
N PRO A 88 11.29 -1.70 -10.07
CA PRO A 88 10.80 -2.91 -9.41
C PRO A 88 11.58 -4.17 -9.78
N LEU A 89 12.48 -4.10 -10.77
CA LEU A 89 13.18 -5.27 -11.29
C LEU A 89 14.39 -5.62 -10.43
N ILE A 90 14.44 -6.88 -10.00
CA ILE A 90 15.62 -7.43 -9.32
C ILE A 90 16.76 -7.54 -10.33
N THR A 91 17.91 -6.99 -9.98
CA THR A 91 19.13 -7.19 -10.77
C THR A 91 19.77 -8.55 -10.48
N THR A 92 20.65 -9.02 -11.35
CA THR A 92 21.40 -10.27 -11.14
C THR A 92 22.17 -10.24 -9.80
N ARG A 93 22.73 -9.08 -9.43
CA ARG A 93 23.42 -8.92 -8.14
C ARG A 93 22.46 -9.09 -6.96
N GLU A 94 21.30 -8.49 -7.03
CA GLU A 94 20.28 -8.58 -5.97
C GLU A 94 19.74 -10.01 -5.85
N ALA A 95 19.64 -10.76 -6.96
CA ALA A 95 19.19 -12.16 -6.94
C ALA A 95 20.13 -13.08 -6.14
N PHE A 96 21.37 -12.69 -5.96
CA PHE A 96 22.40 -13.44 -5.22
C PHE A 96 22.73 -12.86 -3.85
N TYR A 97 21.91 -11.99 -3.29
CA TYR A 97 22.14 -11.40 -1.97
C TYR A 97 22.27 -12.42 -0.83
N ASN A 98 21.87 -13.67 -1.05
CA ASN A 98 22.05 -14.77 -0.10
C ASN A 98 23.44 -15.44 -0.17
N ALA A 99 24.27 -15.12 -1.15
CA ALA A 99 25.59 -15.69 -1.24
C ALA A 99 26.46 -15.22 -0.07
N LYS A 100 27.21 -16.14 0.55
CA LYS A 100 28.08 -15.83 1.69
C LYS A 100 29.10 -14.73 1.38
N ASP A 101 29.56 -14.68 0.14
CA ASP A 101 30.58 -13.73 -0.30
C ASP A 101 29.99 -12.38 -0.77
N GLY A 102 28.66 -12.25 -0.79
CA GLY A 102 27.97 -11.04 -1.22
C GLY A 102 28.28 -10.62 -2.66
N PHE A 103 27.31 -10.13 -3.40
CA PHE A 103 27.53 -9.60 -4.76
C PHE A 103 27.72 -8.09 -4.78
N GLY A 104 28.15 -7.53 -3.69
CA GLY A 104 28.42 -6.11 -3.53
C GLY A 104 27.46 -5.41 -2.56
N PRO A 105 27.63 -4.11 -2.37
CA PRO A 105 26.81 -3.33 -1.46
C PRO A 105 25.36 -3.26 -1.94
N THR A 106 24.45 -3.03 -1.01
CA THR A 106 23.06 -2.73 -1.30
C THR A 106 22.97 -1.58 -2.31
N PRO A 107 22.18 -1.70 -3.39
CA PRO A 107 22.02 -0.63 -4.36
C PRO A 107 21.58 0.69 -3.70
N PRO A 108 22.07 1.85 -4.14
CA PRO A 108 21.77 3.13 -3.49
C PRO A 108 20.28 3.45 -3.40
N ASP A 109 19.51 3.12 -4.43
CA ASP A 109 18.06 3.30 -4.45
C ASP A 109 17.36 2.41 -3.39
N VAL A 110 17.81 1.16 -3.26
CA VAL A 110 17.30 0.24 -2.22
C VAL A 110 17.70 0.72 -0.82
N LYS A 111 18.92 1.23 -0.67
CA LYS A 111 19.41 1.73 0.63
C LYS A 111 18.56 2.88 1.16
N VAL A 112 18.16 3.79 0.29
CA VAL A 112 17.24 4.89 0.65
C VAL A 112 15.93 4.33 1.19
N GLU A 113 15.33 3.34 0.53
CA GLU A 113 14.08 2.72 0.97
C GLU A 113 14.24 1.97 2.29
N GLN A 114 15.34 1.24 2.46
CA GLN A 114 15.67 0.59 3.73
C GLN A 114 15.79 1.58 4.89
N ASP A 115 16.34 2.77 4.64
CA ASP A 115 16.42 3.83 5.67
C ASP A 115 15.04 4.38 6.05
N PHE A 116 14.08 4.48 5.11
CA PHE A 116 12.69 4.79 5.43
C PHE A 116 12.03 3.68 6.25
N VAL A 117 12.17 2.42 5.83
CA VAL A 117 11.66 1.25 6.56
C VAL A 117 12.24 1.19 7.97
N LYS A 118 13.55 1.44 8.12
CA LYS A 118 14.22 1.42 9.42
C LYS A 118 13.67 2.47 10.38
N LYS A 119 13.34 3.66 9.89
CA LYS A 119 12.80 4.77 10.68
C LYS A 119 11.32 4.61 11.01
N ALA A 120 10.56 3.89 10.20
CA ALA A 120 9.13 3.72 10.40
C ALA A 120 8.81 2.73 11.52
N ASP A 121 7.74 3.00 12.28
CA ASP A 121 7.13 2.06 13.21
C ASP A 121 6.06 1.21 12.51
N HIS A 122 5.33 1.83 11.59
CA HIS A 122 4.27 1.21 10.83
C HIS A 122 4.55 1.34 9.33
N ILE A 123 4.36 0.25 8.59
CA ILE A 123 4.55 0.20 7.14
C ILE A 123 3.22 -0.19 6.51
N ILE A 124 2.68 0.70 5.69
CA ILE A 124 1.37 0.53 5.05
C ILE A 124 1.56 0.52 3.54
N PHE A 125 1.27 -0.62 2.92
CA PHE A 125 1.19 -0.72 1.47
C PHE A 125 -0.19 -0.29 0.98
N VAL A 126 -0.23 0.53 -0.06
CA VAL A 126 -1.48 1.00 -0.67
C VAL A 126 -1.43 0.68 -2.16
N GLN A 127 -2.40 -0.11 -2.61
CA GLN A 127 -2.36 -0.65 -3.96
C GLN A 127 -3.75 -0.97 -4.51
N PRO A 128 -3.94 -0.93 -5.84
CA PRO A 128 -5.12 -1.52 -6.46
C PRO A 128 -5.05 -3.05 -6.43
N ASN A 129 -6.19 -3.69 -6.53
CA ASN A 129 -6.24 -5.12 -6.80
C ASN A 129 -6.21 -5.36 -8.31
N TRP A 130 -5.08 -5.76 -8.83
CA TRP A 130 -4.92 -6.17 -10.21
C TRP A 130 -4.56 -7.65 -10.28
N GLN A 131 -5.43 -8.44 -10.91
CA GLN A 131 -5.24 -9.89 -11.08
C GLN A 131 -5.08 -10.66 -9.74
N ASP A 132 -5.77 -10.21 -8.69
CA ASP A 132 -5.73 -10.84 -7.36
C ASP A 132 -4.32 -11.09 -6.81
N SER A 133 -3.43 -10.12 -7.01
CA SER A 133 -2.03 -10.19 -6.58
C SER A 133 -1.47 -8.81 -6.21
N ASP A 134 -0.27 -8.81 -5.61
CA ASP A 134 0.49 -7.57 -5.48
C ASP A 134 0.83 -7.04 -6.89
N PRO A 135 0.57 -5.76 -7.18
CA PRO A 135 1.04 -5.12 -8.41
C PRO A 135 2.58 -5.14 -8.48
N MET A 136 3.10 -4.94 -9.68
CA MET A 136 4.51 -5.13 -9.99
C MET A 136 5.46 -4.30 -9.11
N PHE A 137 5.14 -3.03 -8.86
CA PHE A 137 6.00 -2.16 -8.06
C PHE A 137 5.98 -2.55 -6.58
N THR A 138 4.81 -2.89 -6.02
CA THR A 138 4.69 -3.42 -4.65
C THR A 138 5.49 -4.71 -4.51
N LYS A 139 5.34 -5.66 -5.44
CA LYS A 139 6.08 -6.91 -5.41
C LYS A 139 7.59 -6.68 -5.52
N GLY A 140 8.01 -5.81 -6.46
CA GLY A 140 9.42 -5.43 -6.62
C GLY A 140 9.98 -4.75 -5.38
N TYR A 141 9.23 -3.84 -4.76
CA TYR A 141 9.63 -3.18 -3.51
C TYR A 141 9.83 -4.21 -2.38
N LYS A 142 8.86 -5.11 -2.17
CA LYS A 142 8.98 -6.17 -1.17
C LYS A 142 10.21 -7.05 -1.40
N LEU A 143 10.52 -7.39 -2.65
CA LEU A 143 11.66 -8.25 -3.00
C LEU A 143 13.00 -7.53 -2.89
N ARG A 144 13.10 -6.26 -3.34
CA ARG A 144 14.37 -5.51 -3.37
C ARG A 144 14.73 -4.87 -2.04
N VAL A 145 13.74 -4.44 -1.26
CA VAL A 145 13.96 -3.69 -0.01
C VAL A 145 14.05 -4.61 1.20
N PHE A 146 13.16 -5.61 1.31
CA PHE A 146 13.14 -6.52 2.46
C PHE A 146 14.08 -7.71 2.26
N THR A 147 15.36 -7.42 2.10
CA THR A 147 16.40 -8.41 1.80
C THR A 147 16.96 -9.08 3.05
N LYS A 148 17.66 -10.20 2.83
CA LYS A 148 18.50 -10.84 3.85
C LYS A 148 19.58 -9.87 4.35
N GLY A 149 19.90 -9.94 5.64
CA GLY A 149 20.83 -9.03 6.31
C GLY A 149 20.22 -7.66 6.67
N PHE A 150 19.04 -7.34 6.15
CA PHE A 150 18.29 -6.13 6.50
C PHE A 150 16.98 -6.43 7.23
N SER A 151 16.11 -7.25 6.64
CA SER A 151 14.79 -7.55 7.21
C SER A 151 14.71 -8.93 7.84
N TYR A 152 15.58 -9.83 7.46
CA TYR A 152 15.73 -11.17 8.04
C TYR A 152 17.15 -11.70 7.82
N ASP A 153 17.50 -12.76 8.56
CA ASP A 153 18.75 -13.50 8.34
C ASP A 153 18.55 -15.00 8.64
N ASP A 154 19.57 -15.82 8.36
CA ASP A 154 19.57 -17.22 8.74
C ASP A 154 20.03 -17.36 10.19
N GLY A 155 19.24 -18.10 10.96
CA GLY A 155 19.58 -18.47 12.33
C GLY A 155 19.75 -19.98 12.46
N PRO A 156 20.20 -20.47 13.63
CA PRO A 156 20.45 -21.89 13.86
C PRO A 156 19.19 -22.77 13.75
N LYS A 157 18.00 -22.16 13.88
CA LYS A 157 16.71 -22.84 13.83
C LYS A 157 15.84 -22.39 12.66
N GLY A 158 16.41 -21.75 11.66
CA GLY A 158 15.71 -21.20 10.50
C GLY A 158 15.81 -19.67 10.43
N ARG A 159 14.89 -19.06 9.69
CA ARG A 159 14.88 -17.60 9.48
C ARG A 159 14.68 -16.84 10.79
N VAL A 160 15.45 -15.78 10.98
CA VAL A 160 15.32 -14.80 12.07
C VAL A 160 14.93 -13.46 11.48
N GLY A 161 13.85 -12.85 11.97
CA GLY A 161 13.43 -11.51 11.58
C GLY A 161 14.31 -10.43 12.22
N LEU A 162 14.54 -9.34 11.52
CA LEU A 162 15.40 -8.23 11.94
C LEU A 162 14.65 -6.90 12.07
N LEU A 163 13.32 -6.92 11.99
CA LEU A 163 12.46 -5.74 12.09
C LEU A 163 11.47 -5.81 13.26
N PRO A 164 11.96 -6.17 14.50
CA PRO A 164 11.08 -6.30 15.64
C PRO A 164 10.38 -4.99 15.99
N GLY A 165 9.17 -5.10 16.55
CA GLY A 165 8.38 -3.97 17.00
C GLY A 165 7.67 -3.19 15.88
N LYS A 166 7.97 -3.46 14.62
CA LYS A 166 7.28 -2.83 13.49
C LYS A 166 5.98 -3.55 13.14
N THR A 167 5.09 -2.82 12.48
CA THR A 167 3.84 -3.40 11.99
C THR A 167 3.74 -3.30 10.47
N PHE A 168 2.97 -4.20 9.90
CA PHE A 168 2.65 -4.28 8.49
C PHE A 168 1.13 -4.19 8.30
N TYR A 169 0.69 -3.44 7.30
CA TYR A 169 -0.72 -3.32 6.93
C TYR A 169 -0.86 -3.10 5.43
N THR A 170 -1.99 -3.51 4.85
CA THR A 170 -2.28 -3.26 3.44
C THR A 170 -3.62 -2.55 3.27
N ILE A 171 -3.67 -1.52 2.44
CA ILE A 171 -4.89 -0.89 1.94
C ILE A 171 -5.01 -1.25 0.46
N MET A 172 -6.06 -1.98 0.11
CA MET A 172 -6.29 -2.46 -1.24
C MET A 172 -7.62 -1.95 -1.78
N ASN A 173 -7.59 -1.39 -2.97
CA ASN A 173 -8.80 -1.02 -3.69
C ASN A 173 -9.09 -2.04 -4.78
N ALA A 174 -10.14 -2.83 -4.60
CA ALA A 174 -10.60 -3.84 -5.55
C ALA A 174 -11.75 -3.36 -6.46
N GLY A 175 -12.40 -2.28 -6.09
CA GLY A 175 -13.38 -1.54 -6.89
C GLY A 175 -14.67 -2.26 -7.27
N TRP A 176 -14.60 -3.49 -7.67
CA TRP A 176 -15.71 -4.24 -8.26
C TRP A 176 -15.91 -5.67 -7.74
N LEU A 177 -15.14 -6.07 -6.74
CA LEU A 177 -15.22 -7.39 -6.14
C LEU A 177 -16.27 -7.49 -5.02
N GLY A 178 -17.08 -6.47 -4.86
CA GLY A 178 -18.06 -6.37 -3.78
C GLY A 178 -19.04 -7.53 -3.75
N GLN A 179 -19.42 -7.92 -2.58
CA GLN A 179 -20.34 -9.01 -2.25
C GLN A 179 -21.66 -8.97 -3.05
N GLY A 180 -21.64 -9.36 -4.32
CA GLY A 180 -22.79 -9.33 -5.20
C GLY A 180 -23.28 -7.93 -5.56
N GLN A 181 -22.58 -6.93 -5.13
CA GLN A 181 -22.89 -5.52 -5.33
C GLN A 181 -21.90 -4.86 -6.28
N GLY A 182 -21.20 -5.68 -7.07
CA GLY A 182 -20.31 -5.16 -8.08
C GLY A 182 -21.01 -4.02 -8.79
N GLN A 183 -20.43 -2.85 -8.76
CA GLN A 183 -21.04 -1.63 -9.32
C GLN A 183 -21.29 -1.74 -10.81
N SER A 184 -20.62 -2.67 -11.44
CA SER A 184 -20.78 -3.04 -12.83
C SER A 184 -21.89 -4.08 -13.07
N GLY A 185 -22.60 -4.54 -12.02
CA GLY A 185 -23.49 -5.70 -12.15
C GLY A 185 -22.71 -6.98 -12.49
N ASP A 186 -21.50 -7.08 -11.99
CA ASP A 186 -20.56 -8.10 -12.39
C ASP A 186 -20.99 -9.47 -11.90
N SER A 187 -21.10 -10.41 -12.82
CA SER A 187 -21.33 -11.83 -12.57
C SER A 187 -20.20 -12.53 -11.80
N LEU A 188 -19.07 -11.84 -11.63
CA LEU A 188 -17.90 -12.33 -10.87
C LEU A 188 -17.92 -11.89 -9.40
N ALA A 189 -18.99 -11.26 -8.94
CA ALA A 189 -19.12 -10.89 -7.54
C ALA A 189 -18.99 -12.11 -6.63
N LYS A 190 -18.02 -12.07 -5.74
CA LYS A 190 -17.77 -13.16 -4.81
C LYS A 190 -18.87 -13.28 -3.79
N ASN A 191 -19.42 -14.47 -3.60
CA ASN A 191 -20.30 -14.75 -2.47
C ASN A 191 -19.49 -14.67 -1.14
N PRO A 192 -20.14 -14.66 0.03
CA PRO A 192 -19.45 -14.52 1.32
C PRO A 192 -18.35 -15.55 1.55
N GLN A 193 -18.54 -16.80 1.13
CA GLN A 193 -17.54 -17.85 1.33
C GLN A 193 -16.35 -17.71 0.38
N GLU A 194 -16.59 -17.34 -0.87
CA GLU A 194 -15.54 -17.03 -1.83
C GLU A 194 -14.75 -15.79 -1.38
N TRP A 195 -15.42 -14.79 -0.82
CA TRP A 195 -14.79 -13.63 -0.24
C TRP A 195 -13.86 -13.99 0.92
N GLU A 196 -14.31 -14.81 1.86
CA GLU A 196 -13.47 -15.28 2.97
C GLU A 196 -12.25 -16.06 2.50
N THR A 197 -12.43 -16.96 1.52
CA THR A 197 -11.35 -17.74 0.92
C THR A 197 -10.33 -16.84 0.24
N TRP A 198 -10.81 -15.86 -0.51
CA TRP A 198 -9.98 -14.90 -1.22
C TRP A 198 -9.20 -13.99 -0.25
N MET A 199 -9.84 -13.49 0.79
CA MET A 199 -9.18 -12.70 1.83
C MET A 199 -8.16 -13.52 2.62
N PHE A 200 -8.39 -14.81 2.80
CA PHE A 200 -7.43 -15.71 3.42
C PHE A 200 -6.16 -15.86 2.57
N ALA A 201 -6.28 -15.96 1.25
CA ALA A 201 -5.12 -16.01 0.36
C ALA A 201 -4.24 -14.76 0.49
N PHE A 202 -4.84 -13.57 0.51
CA PHE A 202 -4.09 -12.33 0.76
C PHE A 202 -3.47 -12.29 2.16
N ARG A 203 -4.15 -12.80 3.17
CA ARG A 203 -3.59 -12.87 4.52
C ARG A 203 -2.33 -13.72 4.55
N VAL A 204 -2.28 -14.85 3.87
CA VAL A 204 -1.08 -15.68 3.77
C VAL A 204 0.08 -14.91 3.15
N VAL A 205 -0.18 -14.14 2.08
CA VAL A 205 0.85 -13.30 1.44
C VAL A 205 1.34 -12.20 2.39
N ASP A 206 0.43 -11.53 3.10
CA ASP A 206 0.78 -10.48 4.05
C ASP A 206 1.53 -11.06 5.27
N ASP A 207 1.15 -12.23 5.75
CA ASP A 207 1.87 -12.92 6.85
C ASP A 207 3.29 -13.30 6.42
N ASP A 208 3.51 -13.83 5.21
CA ASP A 208 4.86 -14.11 4.72
C ASP A 208 5.70 -12.82 4.60
N ALA A 209 5.07 -11.73 4.14
CA ALA A 209 5.73 -10.44 4.05
C ALA A 209 6.13 -9.85 5.41
N ALA A 210 5.38 -10.12 6.46
CA ALA A 210 5.54 -9.53 7.79
C ALA A 210 6.24 -10.46 8.80
N VAL A 211 5.65 -11.62 9.06
CA VAL A 211 6.04 -12.52 10.18
C VAL A 211 7.46 -13.05 10.00
N GLY A 212 7.84 -13.41 8.77
CA GLY A 212 9.21 -13.86 8.48
C GLY A 212 10.29 -12.80 8.70
N LYS A 213 9.89 -11.56 9.03
CA LYS A 213 10.76 -10.40 9.29
C LYS A 213 10.61 -9.87 10.73
N ASP A 214 9.90 -10.61 11.57
CA ASP A 214 9.57 -10.21 12.95
C ASP A 214 8.72 -8.92 13.03
N MET A 215 7.91 -8.67 12.02
CA MET A 215 6.89 -7.63 12.02
C MET A 215 5.52 -8.22 12.40
N ARG A 216 4.68 -7.42 13.06
CA ARG A 216 3.29 -7.79 13.33
C ARG A 216 2.41 -7.41 12.14
N ASN A 217 1.75 -8.39 11.52
CA ASN A 217 0.70 -8.13 10.53
C ASN A 217 -0.58 -7.68 11.24
N LEU A 218 -1.03 -6.46 10.97
CA LEU A 218 -2.29 -5.90 11.51
C LEU A 218 -3.48 -6.16 10.59
N GLY A 219 -3.25 -6.80 9.45
CA GLY A 219 -4.30 -7.18 8.52
C GLY A 219 -4.34 -6.33 7.25
N ARG A 220 -5.52 -6.32 6.64
CA ARG A 220 -5.76 -5.67 5.35
C ARG A 220 -7.13 -4.98 5.34
N PHE A 221 -7.17 -3.75 4.87
CA PHE A 221 -8.38 -3.13 4.38
C PHE A 221 -8.53 -3.43 2.89
N CYS A 222 -9.66 -3.99 2.50
CA CYS A 222 -10.01 -4.14 1.09
C CYS A 222 -11.28 -3.35 0.82
N ASN A 223 -11.18 -2.34 -0.04
CA ASN A 223 -12.35 -1.69 -0.58
C ASN A 223 -12.90 -2.50 -1.75
N ASP A 224 -14.18 -2.80 -1.69
CA ASP A 224 -14.94 -3.50 -2.72
C ASP A 224 -16.18 -2.71 -3.20
N ARG A 225 -16.28 -1.42 -2.82
CA ARG A 225 -17.47 -0.59 -3.03
C ARG A 225 -17.11 0.81 -3.50
N THR A 226 -16.45 0.89 -4.64
CA THR A 226 -16.14 2.19 -5.27
C THR A 226 -17.41 2.76 -5.91
N PRO A 227 -17.81 4.02 -5.62
CA PRO A 227 -18.96 4.63 -6.26
C PRO A 227 -18.72 4.84 -7.76
N ALA A 228 -19.76 4.65 -8.56
CA ALA A 228 -19.70 4.94 -9.99
C ALA A 228 -19.58 6.46 -10.23
N ASN A 229 -18.75 6.89 -11.17
CA ASN A 229 -18.43 8.30 -11.42
C ASN A 229 -19.67 9.18 -11.73
N LEU A 230 -20.67 8.61 -12.37
CA LEU A 230 -21.90 9.30 -12.71
C LEU A 230 -22.99 9.18 -11.63
N ASP A 231 -22.70 8.58 -10.49
CA ASP A 231 -23.63 8.46 -9.40
C ASP A 231 -23.98 9.85 -8.83
N PRO A 232 -25.26 10.27 -8.83
CA PRO A 232 -25.66 11.56 -8.27
C PRO A 232 -25.24 11.75 -6.80
N ALA A 233 -25.15 10.64 -6.04
CA ALA A 233 -24.73 10.62 -4.64
C ALA A 233 -23.24 10.35 -4.46
N TYR A 234 -22.40 10.54 -5.50
CA TYR A 234 -20.97 10.22 -5.45
C TYR A 234 -20.27 10.83 -4.23
N GLY A 235 -20.53 12.12 -3.95
CA GLY A 235 -19.91 12.82 -2.82
C GLY A 235 -20.21 12.17 -1.48
N GLU A 236 -21.44 11.74 -1.25
CA GLU A 236 -21.82 11.04 0.00
C GLU A 236 -21.18 9.65 0.07
N LYS A 237 -21.16 8.94 -1.04
CA LYS A 237 -20.61 7.56 -1.12
C LYS A 237 -19.11 7.52 -0.96
N ILE A 238 -18.37 8.45 -1.59
CA ILE A 238 -16.91 8.50 -1.41
C ILE A 238 -16.54 8.91 0.02
N GLU A 239 -17.30 9.83 0.65
CA GLU A 239 -17.06 10.19 2.04
C GLU A 239 -17.42 9.06 3.00
N ALA A 240 -18.46 8.30 2.73
CA ALA A 240 -18.78 7.09 3.47
C ALA A 240 -17.63 6.07 3.38
N LEU A 241 -17.04 5.86 2.20
CA LEU A 241 -15.88 5.01 2.01
C LEU A 241 -14.67 5.48 2.82
N ARG A 242 -14.36 6.78 2.77
CA ARG A 242 -13.30 7.39 3.58
C ARG A 242 -13.54 7.18 5.08
N SER A 243 -14.79 7.32 5.52
CA SER A 243 -15.19 7.10 6.92
C SER A 243 -15.00 5.64 7.35
N VAL A 244 -15.37 4.69 6.49
CA VAL A 244 -15.15 3.25 6.73
C VAL A 244 -13.66 2.95 6.87
N LEU A 245 -12.80 3.50 5.99
CA LEU A 245 -11.36 3.33 6.11
C LEU A 245 -10.83 3.88 7.44
N ARG A 246 -11.21 5.13 7.81
CA ARG A 246 -10.80 5.72 9.09
C ARG A 246 -11.20 4.86 10.29
N SER A 247 -12.41 4.32 10.27
CA SER A 247 -12.92 3.43 11.33
C SER A 247 -12.14 2.11 11.40
N ARG A 248 -11.78 1.55 10.26
CA ARG A 248 -10.94 0.35 10.18
C ARG A 248 -9.55 0.61 10.74
N LEU A 249 -8.92 1.69 10.33
CA LEU A 249 -7.59 2.07 10.84
C LEU A 249 -7.62 2.32 12.35
N ALA A 250 -8.66 3.01 12.86
CA ALA A 250 -8.84 3.22 14.29
C ALA A 250 -8.95 1.90 15.08
N ARG A 251 -9.64 0.92 14.53
CA ARG A 251 -9.78 -0.41 15.14
C ARG A 251 -8.48 -1.22 15.05
N ASP A 252 -7.90 -1.31 13.85
CA ASP A 252 -6.79 -2.22 13.59
C ASP A 252 -5.47 -1.70 14.22
N PHE A 253 -5.35 -0.40 14.44
CA PHE A 253 -4.22 0.25 15.11
C PHE A 253 -4.52 0.70 16.55
N ALA A 254 -5.61 0.23 17.17
CA ALA A 254 -6.05 0.72 18.49
C ALA A 254 -4.96 0.71 19.58
N ASP A 255 -4.09 -0.31 19.58
CA ASP A 255 -2.99 -0.44 20.53
C ASP A 255 -1.87 0.60 20.34
N TYR A 256 -1.79 1.21 19.16
CA TYR A 256 -0.73 2.14 18.75
C TYR A 256 -1.17 3.61 18.73
N LEU A 257 -2.47 3.87 18.78
CA LEU A 257 -3.05 5.22 18.75
C LEU A 257 -3.13 5.90 20.12
N LYS A 258 -2.66 5.23 21.14
CA LYS A 258 -2.66 5.72 22.54
C LYS A 258 -1.47 6.63 22.80
#